data_0d4ad45d81b574cf213f64df42ee296a
#
_entry.id   0d4ad45d81b574cf213f64df42ee296a
#
_cell.length_a   1.000
_cell.length_b   1.000
_cell.length_c   1.000
_cell.angle_alpha   90.00
_cell.angle_beta   90.00
_cell.angle_gamma   90.00
#
_symmetry.space_group_name_H-M   'P 1'
#
loop_
_entity.id
_entity.type
_entity.pdbx_description
1 polymer ?
#
loop_
_entity_poly.entity_id
_entity_poly.type
_entity_poly.pdbx_seq_one_letter_code
_entity_poly.pdbx_strand_id
1 'polypeptide(L)'
;MDDVGEVLALWEASAAEGPRQVRALHADHSGQAAERLAEAIGSGALEVLVARSGERAVGFLVMRETTLNVLTGSTALSIDEFYVAPADRRHGVARALLAQVAPHAERLGVEQVVAGVPPWAKETHRYFARLGFAPVLLRRAATPTALRRRLAGTDAQRGALENLLARRRSLRARARRQGPVGGPVDESPVTA
;
A
#
# COMPACT_ATOMS: atom_id res chain seq x y z
N MET A 1 8.11 31.44 -4.30
CA MET A 1 8.37 30.81 -2.98
C MET A 1 7.10 30.65 -2.14
N ASP A 2 6.04 31.40 -2.44
CA ASP A 2 4.73 31.27 -1.78
C ASP A 2 3.99 29.96 -2.11
N ASP A 3 4.16 29.44 -3.33
CA ASP A 3 3.44 28.26 -3.80
C ASP A 3 3.68 26.97 -2.98
N VAL A 4 4.90 26.78 -2.46
CA VAL A 4 5.22 25.58 -1.64
C VAL A 4 4.43 25.58 -0.33
N GLY A 5 4.32 26.73 0.34
CA GLY A 5 3.55 26.86 1.59
C GLY A 5 2.06 26.58 1.36
N GLU A 6 1.49 27.08 0.27
CA GLU A 6 0.07 26.85 -0.08
C GLU A 6 -0.20 25.38 -0.46
N VAL A 7 0.70 24.76 -1.21
CA VAL A 7 0.62 23.32 -1.54
C VAL A 7 0.65 22.48 -0.27
N LEU A 8 1.53 22.81 0.68
CA LEU A 8 1.61 22.09 1.96
C LEU A 8 0.34 22.27 2.79
N ALA A 9 -0.22 23.46 2.86
CA ALA A 9 -1.48 23.69 3.57
C ALA A 9 -2.63 22.87 2.96
N LEU A 10 -2.71 22.76 1.63
CA LEU A 10 -3.66 21.91 0.95
C LEU A 10 -3.38 20.41 1.15
N TRP A 11 -2.12 20.02 1.21
CA TRP A 11 -1.71 18.65 1.49
C TRP A 11 -2.07 18.22 2.92
N GLU A 12 -1.85 19.08 3.92
CA GLU A 12 -2.29 18.85 5.29
C GLU A 12 -3.81 18.74 5.40
N ALA A 13 -4.55 19.60 4.67
CA ALA A 13 -6.01 19.51 4.60
C ALA A 13 -6.48 18.19 3.97
N SER A 14 -5.81 17.72 2.91
CA SER A 14 -6.05 16.40 2.32
C SER A 14 -5.84 15.27 3.31
N ALA A 15 -4.72 15.31 4.05
CA ALA A 15 -4.40 14.32 5.06
C ALA A 15 -5.43 14.29 6.20
N ALA A 16 -5.99 15.44 6.57
CA ALA A 16 -7.01 15.56 7.62
C ALA A 16 -8.34 14.85 7.25
N GLU A 17 -8.64 14.69 5.97
CA GLU A 17 -9.80 13.92 5.48
C GLU A 17 -9.59 12.40 5.59
N GLY A 18 -8.34 11.93 5.77
CA GLY A 18 -7.98 10.53 5.84
C GLY A 18 -8.18 9.88 7.22
N PRO A 19 -8.10 8.54 7.29
CA PRO A 19 -8.11 7.79 8.56
C PRO A 19 -6.98 8.23 9.51
N ARG A 20 -7.19 8.03 10.81
CA ARG A 20 -6.21 8.39 11.86
C ARG A 20 -4.79 7.89 11.58
N GLN A 21 -4.65 6.65 11.09
CA GLN A 21 -3.34 6.04 10.79
C GLN A 21 -2.58 6.79 9.69
N VAL A 22 -3.30 7.31 8.70
CA VAL A 22 -2.71 8.09 7.61
C VAL A 22 -2.28 9.47 8.12
N ARG A 23 -3.13 10.12 8.93
CA ARG A 23 -2.79 11.40 9.56
C ARG A 23 -1.52 11.30 10.41
N ALA A 24 -1.35 10.19 11.15
CA ALA A 24 -0.13 9.97 11.94
C ALA A 24 1.12 9.86 11.06
N LEU A 25 1.03 9.13 9.93
CA LEU A 25 2.16 9.03 8.98
C LEU A 25 2.54 10.38 8.36
N HIS A 26 1.56 11.27 8.15
CA HIS A 26 1.81 12.62 7.63
C HIS A 26 2.42 13.54 8.71
N ALA A 27 1.91 13.50 9.93
CA ALA A 27 2.37 14.36 11.03
C ALA A 27 3.85 14.15 11.38
N ASP A 28 4.35 12.91 11.32
CA ASP A 28 5.75 12.57 11.62
C ASP A 28 6.75 13.17 10.62
N HIS A 29 6.29 13.66 9.46
CA HIS A 29 7.15 14.12 8.36
C HIS A 29 6.91 15.58 7.92
N SER A 30 5.93 16.28 8.50
CA SER A 30 5.53 17.63 8.07
C SER A 30 6.65 18.68 8.21
N GLY A 31 7.49 18.57 9.25
CA GLY A 31 8.58 19.54 9.50
C GLY A 31 9.66 19.60 8.42
N GLN A 32 9.79 18.57 7.57
CA GLN A 32 10.77 18.53 6.47
C GLN A 32 10.09 18.51 5.08
N ALA A 33 8.76 18.56 5.04
CA ALA A 33 8.03 18.43 3.78
C ALA A 33 8.28 19.62 2.85
N ALA A 34 8.39 20.82 3.40
CA ALA A 34 8.64 22.05 2.62
C ALA A 34 9.99 21.99 1.90
N GLU A 35 11.05 21.66 2.62
CA GLU A 35 12.41 21.58 2.07
C GLU A 35 12.50 20.50 1.00
N ARG A 36 11.94 19.31 1.28
CA ARG A 36 11.92 18.20 0.33
C ARG A 36 11.12 18.51 -0.92
N LEU A 37 9.96 19.15 -0.78
CA LEU A 37 9.13 19.54 -1.91
C LEU A 37 9.86 20.58 -2.77
N ALA A 38 10.46 21.61 -2.16
CA ALA A 38 11.21 22.63 -2.86
C ALA A 38 12.43 22.04 -3.60
N GLU A 39 13.18 21.15 -2.96
CA GLU A 39 14.32 20.43 -3.56
C GLU A 39 13.87 19.56 -4.75
N ALA A 40 12.79 18.80 -4.59
CA ALA A 40 12.29 17.91 -5.62
C ALA A 40 11.75 18.67 -6.84
N ILE A 41 11.11 19.82 -6.62
CA ILE A 41 10.69 20.74 -7.72
C ILE A 41 11.94 21.35 -8.38
N GLY A 42 12.89 21.85 -7.61
CA GLY A 42 14.10 22.49 -8.10
C GLY A 42 15.00 21.54 -8.91
N SER A 43 15.02 20.27 -8.56
CA SER A 43 15.74 19.22 -9.31
C SER A 43 14.95 18.66 -10.50
N GLY A 44 13.70 19.02 -10.68
CA GLY A 44 12.82 18.44 -11.70
C GLY A 44 12.37 16.99 -11.40
N ALA A 45 12.60 16.51 -10.18
CA ALA A 45 12.14 15.18 -9.76
C ALA A 45 10.62 15.11 -9.56
N LEU A 46 9.99 16.25 -9.28
CA LEU A 46 8.54 16.42 -9.19
C LEU A 46 8.09 17.62 -10.00
N GLU A 47 6.92 17.53 -10.59
CA GLU A 47 6.18 18.67 -11.12
C GLU A 47 4.92 18.87 -10.30
N VAL A 48 4.64 20.13 -9.95
CA VAL A 48 3.48 20.52 -9.15
C VAL A 48 2.63 21.50 -9.93
N LEU A 49 1.35 21.18 -10.08
CA LEU A 49 0.35 22.07 -10.64
C LEU A 49 -0.52 22.59 -9.50
N VAL A 50 -0.74 23.90 -9.47
CA VAL A 50 -1.62 24.55 -8.49
C VAL A 50 -2.78 25.21 -9.21
N ALA A 51 -3.99 24.87 -8.81
CA ALA A 51 -5.20 25.55 -9.26
C ALA A 51 -5.53 26.71 -8.30
N ARG A 52 -5.80 27.88 -8.84
CA ARG A 52 -6.11 29.10 -8.09
C ARG A 52 -7.52 29.61 -8.39
N SER A 53 -8.16 30.18 -7.39
CA SER A 53 -9.36 31.00 -7.51
C SER A 53 -9.03 32.39 -6.97
N GLY A 54 -8.80 33.34 -7.87
CA GLY A 54 -8.12 34.57 -7.51
C GLY A 54 -6.69 34.29 -7.04
N GLU A 55 -6.33 34.82 -5.90
CA GLU A 55 -4.99 34.60 -5.29
C GLU A 55 -4.90 33.35 -4.45
N ARG A 56 -6.03 32.70 -4.10
CA ARG A 56 -6.07 31.55 -3.21
C ARG A 56 -5.85 30.25 -3.97
N ALA A 57 -4.92 29.41 -3.52
CA ALA A 57 -4.79 28.05 -3.99
C ALA A 57 -6.00 27.19 -3.52
N VAL A 58 -6.65 26.51 -4.45
CA VAL A 58 -7.88 25.73 -4.22
C VAL A 58 -7.72 24.24 -4.52
N GLY A 59 -6.61 23.87 -5.12
CA GLY A 59 -6.28 22.48 -5.43
C GLY A 59 -4.87 22.35 -5.95
N PHE A 60 -4.34 21.16 -5.90
CA PHE A 60 -3.01 20.86 -6.43
C PHE A 60 -2.93 19.43 -6.97
N LEU A 61 -1.93 19.21 -7.81
CA LEU A 61 -1.55 17.92 -8.34
C LEU A 61 -0.03 17.83 -8.33
N VAL A 62 0.50 16.73 -7.81
CA VAL A 62 1.93 16.39 -7.85
C VAL A 62 2.12 15.21 -8.77
N MET A 63 3.03 15.34 -9.71
CA MET A 63 3.35 14.27 -10.66
C MET A 63 4.85 14.11 -10.84
N ARG A 64 5.24 12.89 -11.24
CA ARG A 64 6.61 12.55 -11.60
C ARG A 64 6.67 11.39 -12.57
N GLU A 65 7.75 11.30 -13.29
CA GLU A 65 8.07 10.07 -14.01
C GLU A 65 8.37 8.92 -13.04
N THR A 66 7.88 7.73 -13.33
CA THR A 66 8.10 6.53 -12.51
C THR A 66 8.28 5.31 -13.38
N THR A 67 9.03 4.32 -12.86
CA THR A 67 9.09 3.00 -13.48
C THR A 67 7.85 2.19 -13.08
N LEU A 68 7.01 1.86 -14.03
CA LEU A 68 5.81 1.07 -13.81
C LEU A 68 6.15 -0.41 -13.60
N ASN A 69 7.09 -0.92 -14.38
CA ASN A 69 7.58 -2.29 -14.27
C ASN A 69 9.11 -2.31 -14.40
N VAL A 70 9.78 -2.70 -13.32
CA VAL A 70 11.25 -2.74 -13.24
C VAL A 70 11.86 -3.74 -14.21
N LEU A 71 11.17 -4.85 -14.50
CA LEU A 71 11.70 -5.91 -15.35
C LEU A 71 11.62 -5.56 -16.84
N THR A 72 10.61 -4.80 -17.25
CA THR A 72 10.44 -4.36 -18.65
C THR A 72 11.02 -2.96 -18.90
N GLY A 73 11.36 -2.22 -17.84
CA GLY A 73 11.83 -0.85 -17.95
C GLY A 73 10.72 0.14 -18.38
N SER A 74 9.45 -0.28 -18.43
CA SER A 74 8.38 0.60 -18.82
C SER A 74 8.18 1.73 -17.82
N THR A 75 8.07 2.97 -18.33
CA THR A 75 7.86 4.19 -17.55
C THR A 75 6.42 4.66 -17.66
N ALA A 76 6.01 5.49 -16.71
CA ALA A 76 4.70 6.12 -16.67
C ALA A 76 4.82 7.50 -16.00
N LEU A 77 3.85 8.37 -16.26
CA LEU A 77 3.64 9.57 -15.45
C LEU A 77 2.75 9.20 -14.27
N SER A 78 3.29 9.34 -13.06
CA SER A 78 2.54 9.08 -11.81
C SER A 78 1.97 10.37 -11.26
N ILE A 79 0.66 10.38 -11.00
CA ILE A 79 -0.01 11.36 -10.16
C ILE A 79 0.08 10.84 -8.73
N ASP A 80 1.02 11.37 -7.94
CA ASP A 80 1.28 10.90 -6.58
C ASP A 80 0.35 11.57 -5.56
N GLU A 81 0.01 12.85 -5.78
CA GLU A 81 -0.93 13.59 -4.95
C GLU A 81 -1.93 14.34 -5.83
N PHE A 82 -3.19 14.36 -5.41
CA PHE A 82 -4.26 15.07 -6.10
C PHE A 82 -5.33 15.47 -5.10
N TYR A 83 -5.55 16.78 -4.99
CA TYR A 83 -6.52 17.31 -4.05
C TYR A 83 -7.20 18.57 -4.56
N VAL A 84 -8.48 18.72 -4.23
CA VAL A 84 -9.26 19.94 -4.40
C VAL A 84 -10.00 20.22 -3.10
N ALA A 85 -9.86 21.43 -2.59
CA ALA A 85 -10.51 21.86 -1.37
C ALA A 85 -12.03 21.64 -1.45
N PRO A 86 -12.70 21.16 -0.38
CA PRO A 86 -14.12 20.78 -0.43
C PRO A 86 -15.05 21.89 -0.95
N ALA A 87 -14.78 23.14 -0.58
CA ALA A 87 -15.57 24.29 -1.02
C ALA A 87 -15.47 24.57 -2.53
N ASP A 88 -14.38 24.10 -3.16
CA ASP A 88 -14.08 24.38 -4.57
C ASP A 88 -14.29 23.15 -5.47
N ARG A 89 -14.80 22.05 -4.91
CA ARG A 89 -15.19 20.85 -5.66
C ARG A 89 -16.40 21.16 -6.54
N ARG A 90 -16.53 20.39 -7.64
CA ARG A 90 -17.61 20.51 -8.65
C ARG A 90 -17.59 21.81 -9.46
N HIS A 91 -16.58 22.66 -9.31
CA HIS A 91 -16.38 23.89 -10.08
C HIS A 91 -15.36 23.71 -11.24
N GLY A 92 -15.07 22.49 -11.64
CA GLY A 92 -14.17 22.19 -12.76
C GLY A 92 -12.68 22.17 -12.41
N VAL A 93 -12.29 22.49 -11.16
CA VAL A 93 -10.88 22.56 -10.71
C VAL A 93 -10.14 21.23 -10.97
N ALA A 94 -10.73 20.12 -10.59
CA ALA A 94 -10.17 18.79 -10.82
C ALA A 94 -9.92 18.51 -12.31
N ARG A 95 -10.86 18.91 -13.16
CA ARG A 95 -10.74 18.77 -14.61
C ARG A 95 -9.63 19.63 -15.18
N ALA A 96 -9.50 20.87 -14.71
CA ALA A 96 -8.46 21.79 -15.15
C ALA A 96 -7.05 21.27 -14.83
N LEU A 97 -6.84 20.76 -13.60
CA LEU A 97 -5.58 20.13 -13.20
C LEU A 97 -5.26 18.93 -14.07
N LEU A 98 -6.21 17.99 -14.23
CA LEU A 98 -5.97 16.75 -14.98
C LEU A 98 -5.84 16.98 -16.49
N ALA A 99 -6.39 18.05 -17.03
CA ALA A 99 -6.23 18.42 -18.44
C ALA A 99 -4.76 18.72 -18.81
N GLN A 100 -3.92 19.07 -17.84
CA GLN A 100 -2.50 19.31 -18.07
C GLN A 100 -1.66 18.03 -18.06
N VAL A 101 -2.20 16.93 -17.52
CA VAL A 101 -1.46 15.66 -17.34
C VAL A 101 -1.17 14.98 -18.67
N ALA A 102 -2.16 14.90 -19.57
CA ALA A 102 -1.97 14.21 -20.85
C ALA A 102 -0.91 14.88 -21.74
N PRO A 103 -0.94 16.23 -21.97
CA PRO A 103 0.11 16.91 -22.72
C PRO A 103 1.50 16.77 -22.05
N HIS A 104 1.56 16.67 -20.72
CA HIS A 104 2.81 16.45 -20.01
C HIS A 104 3.35 15.04 -20.26
N ALA A 105 2.50 14.01 -20.15
CA ALA A 105 2.87 12.63 -20.46
C ALA A 105 3.35 12.47 -21.91
N GLU A 106 2.69 13.13 -22.87
CA GLU A 106 3.10 13.14 -24.28
C GLU A 106 4.49 13.78 -24.48
N ARG A 107 4.80 14.89 -23.78
CA ARG A 107 6.14 15.50 -23.84
C ARG A 107 7.24 14.59 -23.29
N LEU A 108 6.94 13.80 -22.28
CA LEU A 108 7.86 12.81 -21.70
C LEU A 108 7.97 11.54 -22.55
N GLY A 109 7.09 11.33 -23.52
CA GLY A 109 7.06 10.14 -24.34
C GLY A 109 6.62 8.87 -23.58
N VAL A 110 5.90 9.04 -22.44
CA VAL A 110 5.37 7.90 -21.68
C VAL A 110 3.98 7.52 -22.17
N GLU A 111 3.73 6.22 -22.27
CA GLU A 111 2.47 5.70 -22.81
C GLU A 111 1.37 5.59 -21.77
N GLN A 112 1.71 5.69 -20.48
CA GLN A 112 0.76 5.45 -19.41
C GLN A 112 0.80 6.55 -18.36
N VAL A 113 -0.39 6.87 -17.84
CA VAL A 113 -0.57 7.69 -16.64
C VAL A 113 -1.14 6.81 -15.54
N VAL A 114 -0.52 6.83 -14.37
CA VAL A 114 -1.00 6.15 -13.17
C VAL A 114 -1.34 7.15 -12.09
N ALA A 115 -2.27 6.80 -11.21
CA ALA A 115 -2.67 7.67 -10.11
C ALA A 115 -2.72 6.91 -8.79
N GLY A 116 -2.11 7.48 -7.75
CA GLY A 116 -2.21 7.02 -6.38
C GLY A 116 -3.51 7.48 -5.75
N VAL A 117 -4.53 6.62 -5.68
CA VAL A 117 -5.81 6.98 -5.05
C VAL A 117 -5.98 6.23 -3.74
N PRO A 118 -6.13 6.94 -2.59
CA PRO A 118 -6.33 6.29 -1.31
C PRO A 118 -7.59 5.41 -1.30
N PRO A 119 -7.57 4.20 -0.68
CA PRO A 119 -8.69 3.25 -0.73
C PRO A 119 -10.02 3.79 -0.18
N TRP A 120 -9.98 4.78 0.71
CA TRP A 120 -11.16 5.40 1.32
C TRP A 120 -11.74 6.56 0.48
N ALA A 121 -11.00 7.08 -0.50
CA ALA A 121 -11.40 8.22 -1.32
C ALA A 121 -12.39 7.82 -2.43
N LYS A 122 -13.59 7.37 -2.03
CA LYS A 122 -14.60 6.80 -2.94
C LYS A 122 -15.01 7.72 -4.08
N GLU A 123 -15.11 9.03 -3.82
CA GLU A 123 -15.45 10.01 -4.86
C GLU A 123 -14.32 10.14 -5.88
N THR A 124 -13.08 10.16 -5.44
CA THR A 124 -11.89 10.19 -6.30
C THR A 124 -11.81 8.94 -7.16
N HIS A 125 -12.03 7.75 -6.58
CA HIS A 125 -12.09 6.51 -7.36
C HIS A 125 -13.15 6.56 -8.48
N ARG A 126 -14.36 7.03 -8.17
CA ARG A 126 -15.43 7.18 -9.18
C ARG A 126 -15.07 8.21 -10.24
N TYR A 127 -14.37 9.27 -9.86
CA TYR A 127 -13.96 10.31 -10.77
C TYR A 127 -12.90 9.79 -11.76
N PHE A 128 -11.84 9.14 -11.28
CA PHE A 128 -10.82 8.53 -12.13
C PHE A 128 -11.38 7.41 -13.02
N ALA A 129 -12.29 6.58 -12.52
CA ALA A 129 -12.95 5.56 -13.32
C ALA A 129 -13.73 6.15 -14.53
N ARG A 130 -14.41 7.30 -14.34
CA ARG A 130 -15.07 8.00 -15.46
C ARG A 130 -14.10 8.58 -16.49
N LEU A 131 -12.85 8.80 -16.11
CA LEU A 131 -11.77 9.23 -17.01
C LEU A 131 -11.03 8.06 -17.66
N GLY A 132 -11.48 6.82 -17.44
CA GLY A 132 -10.89 5.63 -18.04
C GLY A 132 -9.79 4.96 -17.22
N PHE A 133 -9.50 5.43 -16.01
CA PHE A 133 -8.52 4.77 -15.14
C PHE A 133 -9.10 3.45 -14.59
N ALA A 134 -8.37 2.37 -14.78
CA ALA A 134 -8.67 1.06 -14.19
C ALA A 134 -7.71 0.75 -13.03
N PRO A 135 -8.13 0.02 -11.99
CA PRO A 135 -7.25 -0.39 -10.91
C PRO A 135 -6.22 -1.41 -11.40
N VAL A 136 -4.92 -1.10 -11.23
CA VAL A 136 -3.81 -1.96 -11.70
C VAL A 136 -2.94 -2.47 -10.55
N LEU A 137 -2.91 -1.78 -9.41
CA LEU A 137 -2.03 -2.13 -8.29
C LEU A 137 -2.62 -1.70 -6.95
N LEU A 138 -2.53 -2.56 -5.96
CA LEU A 138 -2.78 -2.24 -4.56
C LEU A 138 -1.47 -2.31 -3.76
N ARG A 139 -1.00 -1.21 -3.23
CA ARG A 139 0.16 -1.16 -2.34
C ARG A 139 -0.26 -1.37 -0.89
N ARG A 140 0.49 -2.20 -0.15
CA ARG A 140 0.33 -2.43 1.29
C ARG A 140 1.63 -2.05 1.98
N ALA A 141 1.54 -1.37 3.12
CA ALA A 141 2.70 -0.96 3.91
C ALA A 141 2.73 -1.70 5.25
N ALA A 142 3.92 -2.05 5.70
CA ALA A 142 4.19 -2.54 7.04
C ALA A 142 5.55 -2.01 7.49
N THR A 143 5.72 -1.78 8.79
CA THR A 143 7.05 -1.45 9.31
C THR A 143 7.93 -2.70 9.32
N PRO A 144 9.27 -2.59 9.14
CA PRO A 144 10.19 -3.73 9.21
C PRO A 144 10.04 -4.51 10.52
N THR A 145 9.85 -3.81 11.64
CA THR A 145 9.66 -4.41 12.96
C THR A 145 8.36 -5.23 13.04
N ALA A 146 7.24 -4.69 12.51
CA ALA A 146 5.97 -5.41 12.48
C ALA A 146 6.06 -6.64 11.60
N LEU A 147 6.69 -6.53 10.42
CA LEU A 147 6.89 -7.65 9.50
C LEU A 147 7.73 -8.75 10.16
N ARG A 148 8.90 -8.39 10.74
CA ARG A 148 9.77 -9.34 11.45
C ARG A 148 9.05 -10.06 12.57
N ARG A 149 8.31 -9.32 13.41
CA ARG A 149 7.54 -9.91 14.52
C ARG A 149 6.47 -10.88 14.03
N ARG A 150 5.79 -10.57 12.94
CA ARG A 150 4.75 -11.44 12.36
C ARG A 150 5.34 -12.73 11.78
N LEU A 151 6.46 -12.62 11.07
CA LEU A 151 7.15 -13.79 10.52
C LEU A 151 7.71 -14.70 11.62
N ALA A 152 8.37 -14.14 12.63
CA ALA A 152 8.87 -14.93 13.77
C ALA A 152 7.74 -15.64 14.54
N GLY A 153 6.57 -15.03 14.69
CA GLY A 153 5.39 -15.65 15.30
C GLY A 153 4.85 -16.85 14.51
N THR A 154 4.87 -16.78 13.19
CA THR A 154 4.47 -17.91 12.31
C THR A 154 5.47 -19.05 12.35
N ASP A 155 6.75 -18.79 12.45
CA ASP A 155 7.79 -19.82 12.55
C ASP A 155 7.72 -20.55 13.90
N ALA A 156 7.48 -19.85 15.00
CA ALA A 156 7.24 -20.43 16.32
C ALA A 156 5.99 -21.34 16.33
N GLN A 157 4.91 -20.95 15.67
CA GLN A 157 3.70 -21.77 15.54
C GLN A 157 3.94 -23.01 14.66
N ARG A 158 4.69 -22.89 13.56
CA ARG A 158 5.08 -24.03 12.72
C ARG A 158 5.96 -25.02 13.48
N GLY A 159 6.98 -24.53 14.19
CA GLY A 159 7.84 -25.37 15.02
C GLY A 159 7.07 -26.08 16.14
N ALA A 160 6.12 -25.43 16.79
CA ALA A 160 5.24 -26.06 17.78
C ALA A 160 4.35 -27.15 17.16
N LEU A 161 3.80 -26.92 15.97
CA LEU A 161 2.98 -27.90 15.25
C LEU A 161 3.82 -29.12 14.80
N GLU A 162 5.00 -28.89 14.26
CA GLU A 162 5.93 -29.97 13.88
C GLU A 162 6.34 -30.83 15.08
N ASN A 163 6.64 -30.18 16.21
CA ASN A 163 6.94 -30.92 17.46
C ASN A 163 5.74 -31.74 17.96
N LEU A 164 4.52 -31.24 17.85
CA LEU A 164 3.31 -31.99 18.20
C LEU A 164 3.09 -33.19 17.26
N LEU A 165 3.31 -33.01 15.98
CA LEU A 165 3.21 -34.09 14.99
C LEU A 165 4.30 -35.15 15.19
N ALA A 166 5.54 -34.74 15.51
CA ALA A 166 6.64 -35.64 15.84
C ALA A 166 6.33 -36.44 17.10
N ARG A 167 5.81 -35.83 18.16
CA ARG A 167 5.37 -36.54 19.38
C ARG A 167 4.25 -37.53 19.10
N ARG A 168 3.26 -37.22 18.30
CA ARG A 168 2.18 -38.14 17.88
C ARG A 168 2.74 -39.36 17.11
N ARG A 169 3.70 -39.13 16.20
CA ARG A 169 4.34 -40.22 15.44
C ARG A 169 5.13 -41.14 16.37
N SER A 170 5.89 -40.60 17.32
CA SER A 170 6.66 -41.40 18.29
C SER A 170 5.77 -42.21 19.24
N LEU A 171 4.63 -41.65 19.69
CA LEU A 171 3.67 -42.39 20.52
C LEU A 171 3.01 -43.56 19.77
N ARG A 172 2.62 -43.34 18.50
CA ARG A 172 2.07 -44.40 17.64
C ARG A 172 3.10 -45.48 17.33
N ALA A 173 4.38 -45.13 17.16
CA ALA A 173 5.45 -46.11 16.95
C ALA A 173 5.71 -46.95 18.22
N ARG A 174 5.62 -46.33 19.41
CA ARG A 174 5.72 -47.08 20.70
C ARG A 174 4.53 -48.00 20.93
N ALA A 175 3.29 -47.53 20.64
CA ALA A 175 2.09 -48.35 20.78
C ALA A 175 2.10 -49.57 19.82
N ARG A 176 2.67 -49.44 18.64
CA ARG A 176 2.85 -50.56 17.70
C ARG A 176 3.91 -51.57 18.14
N ARG A 177 4.92 -51.17 18.91
CA ARG A 177 5.96 -52.07 19.47
C ARG A 177 5.49 -52.79 20.72
N GLN A 178 4.45 -52.33 21.40
CA GLN A 178 3.79 -52.97 22.54
C GLN A 178 2.49 -53.67 22.06
N GLY A 179 2.58 -54.44 20.99
CA GLY A 179 1.49 -55.33 20.59
C GLY A 179 1.17 -56.37 21.70
N PRO A 180 -0.05 -56.90 21.76
CA PRO A 180 -0.50 -57.74 22.85
C PRO A 180 0.43 -58.98 22.97
N VAL A 181 1.06 -59.09 24.14
CA VAL A 181 1.74 -60.33 24.54
C VAL A 181 0.65 -61.38 24.63
N GLY A 182 0.70 -62.36 23.72
CA GLY A 182 -0.20 -63.51 23.73
C GLY A 182 -0.08 -64.24 25.04
N GLY A 183 -1.21 -64.29 25.78
CA GLY A 183 -1.30 -65.14 26.96
C GLY A 183 -1.16 -66.62 26.59
N PRO A 184 -0.59 -67.49 27.50
CA PRO A 184 -0.42 -68.92 27.24
C PRO A 184 -1.79 -69.58 27.10
N VAL A 185 -1.96 -70.36 26.05
CA VAL A 185 -3.06 -71.35 25.91
C VAL A 185 -2.81 -72.44 26.87
N ASP A 186 -3.69 -72.62 27.87
CA ASP A 186 -3.75 -73.75 28.79
C ASP A 186 -4.32 -74.95 28.03
N GLU A 187 -3.47 -75.87 27.65
CA GLU A 187 -3.87 -77.21 27.14
C GLU A 187 -4.03 -78.14 28.33
N SER A 188 -5.27 -78.34 28.77
CA SER A 188 -5.62 -79.43 29.66
C SER A 188 -5.88 -80.70 28.86
N PRO A 189 -5.24 -81.84 29.18
CA PRO A 189 -5.50 -83.13 28.49
C PRO A 189 -6.79 -83.74 28.99
N VAL A 190 -7.67 -84.12 28.09
CA VAL A 190 -8.82 -84.99 28.36
C VAL A 190 -8.35 -86.44 28.33
N THR A 191 -8.47 -87.10 29.47
CA THR A 191 -8.22 -88.56 29.62
C THR A 191 -9.54 -89.31 29.58
N ALA A 192 -9.56 -90.42 28.80
CA ALA A 192 -10.45 -91.59 28.77
C ALA A 192 -11.87 -91.42 28.31
#